data_85c67121069d5ec44a427cdf8adb155f
#
_entry.id   85c67121069d5ec44a427cdf8adb155f
#
_cell.length_a   1.000
_cell.length_b   1.000
_cell.length_c   1.000
_cell.angle_alpha   90.00
_cell.angle_beta   90.00
_cell.angle_gamma   90.00
#
_symmetry.space_group_name_H-M   'P 1'
#
loop_
_entity.id
_entity.type
_entity.pdbx_description
1 polymer ?
#
loop_
_entity_poly.entity_id
_entity_poly.type
_entity_poly.pdbx_seq_one_letter_code
_entity_poly.pdbx_strand_id
1 'polypeptide(L)'
;MAYDTIAQQWRVPLGLPFLKLAAAASVLALGILLAAGDPLRPVLGGLAAAVLTGWGLRDLVAPVRLAVDPTGITVPAGLLSRRHLAWSMVETIQVHRRSGRGLAGPTLEIDTGDSLHLFSRLDLGADPAEVADALRTARAGSPGGPG
;
A
#
# COMPACT_ATOMS: atom_id res chain seq x y z
N MET A 1 -2.78 -29.38 -9.76
CA MET A 1 -1.76 -28.40 -10.12
C MET A 1 -2.33 -27.02 -9.85
N ALA A 2 -1.91 -26.43 -8.77
CA ALA A 2 -2.22 -25.01 -8.54
C ALA A 2 -1.30 -24.20 -9.46
N TYR A 3 -1.85 -23.75 -10.56
CA TYR A 3 -1.18 -22.74 -11.36
C TYR A 3 -1.29 -21.44 -10.58
N ASP A 4 -0.23 -21.09 -9.87
CA ASP A 4 -0.01 -19.76 -9.36
C ASP A 4 0.13 -18.80 -10.56
N THR A 5 -1.01 -18.52 -11.17
CA THR A 5 -1.08 -17.58 -12.28
C THR A 5 -1.24 -16.17 -11.74
N ILE A 6 -0.45 -15.84 -10.72
CA ILE A 6 -0.27 -14.45 -10.35
C ILE A 6 0.58 -13.83 -11.46
N ALA A 7 -0.09 -13.16 -12.39
CA ALA A 7 0.57 -12.55 -13.52
C ALA A 7 1.52 -11.44 -13.09
N GLN A 8 1.18 -10.69 -12.04
CA GLN A 8 1.98 -9.58 -11.54
C GLN A 8 1.58 -9.19 -10.12
N GLN A 9 2.56 -8.75 -9.32
CA GLN A 9 2.35 -8.25 -7.96
C GLN A 9 3.12 -6.94 -7.76
N TRP A 10 2.50 -6.02 -7.03
CA TRP A 10 3.12 -4.77 -6.59
C TRP A 10 3.24 -4.76 -5.08
N ARG A 11 4.41 -4.37 -4.59
CA ARG A 11 4.78 -4.45 -3.18
C ARG A 11 5.29 -3.10 -2.70
N VAL A 12 5.11 -2.86 -1.42
CA VAL A 12 5.80 -1.74 -0.74
C VAL A 12 7.30 -1.95 -0.87
N PRO A 13 8.07 -0.92 -1.29
CA PRO A 13 9.53 -1.02 -1.34
C PRO A 13 10.10 -1.36 0.04
N LEU A 14 11.03 -2.31 0.10
CA LEU A 14 11.62 -2.79 1.36
C LEU A 14 12.31 -1.68 2.17
N GLY A 15 12.77 -0.63 1.52
CA GLY A 15 13.37 0.52 2.21
C GLY A 15 12.40 1.28 3.12
N LEU A 16 11.10 1.29 2.82
CA LEU A 16 10.11 2.02 3.61
C LEU A 16 9.88 1.45 5.01
N PRO A 17 9.66 0.13 5.21
CA PRO A 17 9.53 -0.42 6.54
C PRO A 17 10.79 -0.25 7.38
N PHE A 18 11.99 -0.42 6.79
CA PHE A 18 13.25 -0.18 7.49
C PHE A 18 13.43 1.29 7.87
N LEU A 19 13.05 2.23 7.00
CA LEU A 19 13.06 3.67 7.31
C LEU A 19 12.11 3.99 8.47
N LYS A 20 10.91 3.41 8.50
CA LYS A 20 9.96 3.59 9.60
C LYS A 20 10.51 3.04 10.92
N LEU A 21 11.14 1.88 10.90
CA LEU A 21 11.76 1.29 12.09
C LEU A 21 12.95 2.11 12.58
N ALA A 22 13.78 2.63 11.69
CA ALA A 22 14.88 3.53 12.03
C ALA A 22 14.36 4.85 12.63
N ALA A 23 13.30 5.42 12.07
CA ALA A 23 12.64 6.61 12.62
C ALA A 23 12.06 6.32 14.02
N ALA A 24 11.45 5.16 14.23
CA ALA A 24 10.94 4.75 15.55
C ALA A 24 12.06 4.69 16.59
N ALA A 25 13.18 4.05 16.26
CA ALA A 25 14.35 3.99 17.14
C ALA A 25 14.92 5.37 17.45
N SER A 26 14.99 6.27 16.46
CA SER A 26 15.47 7.64 16.62
C SER A 26 14.56 8.47 17.53
N VAL A 27 13.24 8.38 17.34
CA VAL A 27 12.24 9.08 18.16
C VAL A 27 12.30 8.60 19.61
N LEU A 28 12.41 7.29 19.83
CA LEU A 28 12.55 6.73 21.17
C LEU A 28 13.83 7.21 21.86
N ALA A 29 14.95 7.14 21.15
CA ALA A 29 16.25 7.60 21.68
C ALA A 29 16.21 9.09 22.04
N LEU A 30 15.66 9.94 21.19
CA LEU A 30 15.49 11.37 21.47
C LEU A 30 14.59 11.62 22.67
N GLY A 31 13.47 10.90 22.78
CA GLY A 31 12.58 11.00 23.93
C GLY A 31 13.27 10.69 25.26
N ILE A 32 14.15 9.70 25.28
CA ILE A 32 14.94 9.32 26.46
C ILE A 32 16.04 10.34 26.74
N LEU A 33 16.82 10.72 25.72
CA LEU A 33 17.94 11.65 25.86
C LEU A 33 17.50 13.06 26.29
N LEU A 34 16.34 13.50 25.81
CA LEU A 34 15.79 14.83 26.11
C LEU A 34 14.82 14.81 27.31
N ALA A 35 14.76 13.72 28.06
CA ALA A 35 13.85 13.59 29.20
C ALA A 35 14.09 14.67 30.27
N ALA A 36 15.37 14.98 30.61
CA ALA A 36 15.77 16.07 31.49
C ALA A 36 14.91 16.16 32.77
N GLY A 37 14.50 15.01 33.33
CA GLY A 37 13.64 14.94 34.50
C GLY A 37 12.13 15.07 34.24
N ASP A 38 11.72 15.34 33.00
CA ASP A 38 10.33 15.39 32.61
C ASP A 38 9.86 14.00 32.09
N PRO A 39 8.99 13.29 32.80
CA PRO A 39 8.54 11.95 32.39
C PRO A 39 7.65 11.94 31.16
N LEU A 40 7.08 13.09 30.77
CA LEU A 40 6.17 13.18 29.62
C LEU A 40 6.90 12.96 28.28
N ARG A 41 8.14 13.45 28.17
CA ARG A 41 8.93 13.35 26.95
C ARG A 41 9.24 11.90 26.53
N PRO A 42 9.76 11.02 27.40
CA PRO A 42 9.98 9.62 27.04
C PRO A 42 8.67 8.87 26.80
N VAL A 43 7.58 9.23 27.49
CA VAL A 43 6.25 8.63 27.25
C VAL A 43 5.75 8.96 25.85
N LEU A 44 5.80 10.22 25.44
CA LEU A 44 5.40 10.64 24.09
C LEU A 44 6.30 10.03 23.02
N GLY A 45 7.61 10.00 23.25
CA GLY A 45 8.57 9.33 22.36
C GLY A 45 8.29 7.84 22.22
N GLY A 46 7.97 7.17 23.31
CA GLY A 46 7.59 5.76 23.34
C GLY A 46 6.31 5.46 22.56
N LEU A 47 5.27 6.29 22.73
CA LEU A 47 4.01 6.16 21.98
C LEU A 47 4.22 6.37 20.47
N ALA A 48 4.95 7.41 20.09
CA ALA A 48 5.26 7.68 18.68
C ALA A 48 6.09 6.53 18.06
N ALA A 49 7.09 6.04 18.79
CA ALA A 49 7.89 4.89 18.36
C ALA A 49 7.06 3.61 18.22
N ALA A 50 6.10 3.36 19.11
CA ALA A 50 5.20 2.20 19.03
C ALA A 50 4.33 2.25 17.77
N VAL A 51 3.78 3.41 17.42
CA VAL A 51 2.98 3.59 16.21
C VAL A 51 3.82 3.36 14.94
N LEU A 52 5.02 3.96 14.88
CA LEU A 52 5.93 3.78 13.74
C LEU A 52 6.40 2.33 13.59
N THR A 53 6.68 1.67 14.71
CA THR A 53 7.06 0.24 14.73
C THR A 53 5.93 -0.63 14.22
N GLY A 54 4.71 -0.40 14.69
CA GLY A 54 3.52 -1.13 14.24
C GLY A 54 3.31 -0.99 12.73
N TRP A 55 3.45 0.21 12.19
CA TRP A 55 3.36 0.46 10.75
C TRP A 55 4.50 -0.19 9.96
N GLY A 56 5.73 -0.10 10.44
CA GLY A 56 6.88 -0.75 9.81
C GLY A 56 6.74 -2.27 9.77
N LEU A 57 6.31 -2.87 10.86
CA LEU A 57 6.07 -4.33 10.94
C LEU A 57 4.92 -4.76 10.02
N ARG A 58 3.85 -3.97 9.94
CA ARG A 58 2.75 -4.24 9.01
C ARG A 58 3.23 -4.30 7.56
N ASP A 59 4.08 -3.37 7.16
CA ASP A 59 4.63 -3.34 5.80
C ASP A 59 5.56 -4.53 5.52
N LEU A 60 6.22 -5.07 6.54
CA LEU A 60 7.04 -6.29 6.42
C LEU A 60 6.20 -7.56 6.33
N VAL A 61 5.11 -7.64 7.10
CA VAL A 61 4.23 -8.84 7.15
C VAL A 61 3.29 -8.89 5.94
N ALA A 62 2.80 -7.74 5.49
CA ALA A 62 1.87 -7.64 4.37
C ALA A 62 2.41 -6.70 3.28
N PRO A 63 3.52 -7.04 2.62
CA PRO A 63 4.17 -6.15 1.65
C PRO A 63 3.41 -6.03 0.33
N VAL A 64 2.64 -7.04 -0.07
CA VAL A 64 1.87 -7.03 -1.32
C VAL A 64 0.64 -6.17 -1.16
N ARG A 65 0.57 -5.07 -1.91
CA ARG A 65 -0.56 -4.13 -1.89
C ARG A 65 -1.54 -4.36 -3.02
N LEU A 66 -1.06 -4.90 -4.13
CA LEU A 66 -1.89 -5.18 -5.29
C LEU A 66 -1.33 -6.40 -6.00
N ALA A 67 -2.20 -7.32 -6.36
CA ALA A 67 -1.85 -8.46 -7.20
C ALA A 67 -2.91 -8.62 -8.30
N VAL A 68 -2.49 -9.06 -9.45
CA VAL A 68 -3.36 -9.32 -10.59
C VAL A 68 -3.22 -10.76 -11.05
N ASP A 69 -4.34 -11.38 -11.37
CA ASP A 69 -4.42 -12.69 -11.98
C ASP A 69 -5.46 -12.69 -13.12
N PRO A 70 -5.60 -13.76 -13.92
CA PRO A 70 -6.56 -13.79 -15.00
C PRO A 70 -8.03 -13.62 -14.57
N THR A 71 -8.36 -13.87 -13.31
CA THR A 71 -9.74 -13.80 -12.78
C THR A 71 -10.06 -12.45 -12.14
N GLY A 72 -9.08 -11.66 -11.78
CA GLY A 72 -9.31 -10.37 -11.13
C GLY A 72 -8.08 -9.79 -10.46
N ILE A 73 -8.33 -8.99 -9.45
CA ILE A 73 -7.30 -8.34 -8.63
C ILE A 73 -7.46 -8.71 -7.16
N THR A 74 -6.35 -8.71 -6.43
CA THR A 74 -6.34 -8.91 -4.99
C THR A 74 -5.84 -7.65 -4.31
N VAL A 75 -6.64 -7.09 -3.40
CA VAL A 75 -6.37 -5.86 -2.67
C VAL A 75 -6.35 -6.11 -1.16
N PRO A 76 -5.67 -5.27 -0.35
CA PRO A 76 -5.76 -5.35 1.10
C PRO A 76 -7.19 -5.06 1.56
N ALA A 77 -7.67 -5.85 2.53
CA ALA A 77 -8.97 -5.69 3.15
C ALA A 77 -8.81 -5.60 4.67
N GLY A 78 -8.22 -4.51 5.15
CA GLY A 78 -7.89 -4.31 6.56
C GLY A 78 -6.41 -4.46 6.85
N LEU A 79 -6.06 -4.83 8.09
CA LEU A 79 -4.65 -4.83 8.54
C LEU A 79 -3.84 -5.99 7.96
N LEU A 80 -4.37 -7.18 7.93
CA LEU A 80 -3.66 -8.41 7.54
C LEU A 80 -4.43 -9.27 6.53
N SER A 81 -5.68 -8.92 6.22
CA SER A 81 -6.51 -9.67 5.28
C SER A 81 -6.39 -9.13 3.86
N ARG A 82 -6.78 -9.95 2.89
CA ARG A 82 -6.81 -9.62 1.47
C ARG A 82 -8.19 -9.98 0.91
N ARG A 83 -8.62 -9.23 -0.08
CA ARG A 83 -9.87 -9.47 -0.78
C ARG A 83 -9.59 -9.61 -2.27
N HIS A 84 -10.10 -10.69 -2.86
CA HIS A 84 -10.09 -10.88 -4.28
C HIS A 84 -11.32 -10.22 -4.90
N LEU A 85 -11.10 -9.43 -5.95
CA LEU A 85 -12.12 -8.71 -6.70
C LEU A 85 -12.11 -9.24 -8.13
N ALA A 86 -13.16 -9.94 -8.54
CA ALA A 86 -13.30 -10.39 -9.92
C ALA A 86 -13.35 -9.18 -10.87
N TRP A 87 -12.90 -9.35 -12.10
CA TRP A 87 -12.94 -8.28 -13.11
C TRP A 87 -14.33 -7.70 -13.34
N SER A 88 -15.37 -8.52 -13.17
CA SER A 88 -16.77 -8.07 -13.26
C SER A 88 -17.15 -7.07 -12.17
N MET A 89 -16.44 -7.04 -11.05
CA MET A 89 -16.66 -6.09 -9.94
C MET A 89 -15.90 -4.79 -10.13
N VAL A 90 -14.90 -4.75 -10.98
CA VAL A 90 -14.09 -3.57 -11.25
C VAL A 90 -14.78 -2.71 -12.28
N GLU A 91 -15.28 -1.55 -11.88
CA GLU A 91 -15.95 -0.61 -12.79
C GLU A 91 -14.94 0.23 -13.55
N THR A 92 -14.06 0.93 -12.84
CA THR A 92 -13.07 1.82 -13.46
C THR A 92 -11.68 1.67 -12.87
N ILE A 93 -10.66 1.89 -13.70
CA ILE A 93 -9.26 1.97 -13.32
C ILE A 93 -8.74 3.31 -13.86
N GLN A 94 -8.41 4.23 -12.96
CA GLN A 94 -7.98 5.59 -13.33
C GLN A 94 -6.71 5.98 -12.58
N VAL A 95 -5.99 6.95 -13.13
CA VAL A 95 -4.85 7.57 -12.48
C VAL A 95 -5.16 9.05 -12.30
N HIS A 96 -5.24 9.49 -11.06
CA HIS A 96 -5.43 10.89 -10.71
C HIS A 96 -4.09 11.54 -10.39
N ARG A 97 -3.77 12.61 -11.09
CA ARG A 97 -2.65 13.49 -10.74
C ARG A 97 -3.20 14.68 -9.97
N ARG A 98 -3.05 14.65 -8.65
CA ARG A 98 -3.38 15.83 -7.85
C ARG A 98 -2.27 16.85 -7.95
N SER A 99 -2.58 17.97 -8.59
CA SER A 99 -1.74 19.17 -8.55
C SER A 99 -2.10 19.95 -7.29
N GLY A 100 -1.31 19.80 -6.23
CA GLY A 100 -1.50 20.49 -4.96
C GLY A 100 -0.19 20.67 -4.22
N ARG A 101 -0.14 21.66 -3.33
CA ARG A 101 1.01 21.89 -2.45
C ARG A 101 1.13 20.73 -1.46
N GLY A 102 2.14 19.89 -1.59
CA GLY A 102 2.41 18.76 -0.70
C GLY A 102 2.92 17.54 -1.46
N LEU A 103 2.96 16.40 -0.83
CA LEU A 103 3.41 15.10 -1.36
C LEU A 103 2.46 14.53 -2.45
N ALA A 104 2.04 15.36 -3.38
CA ALA A 104 1.07 15.04 -4.40
C ALA A 104 1.75 14.35 -5.58
N GLY A 105 1.71 13.03 -5.58
CA GLY A 105 2.06 12.19 -6.72
C GLY A 105 0.82 11.64 -7.43
N PRO A 106 1.01 10.95 -8.56
CA PRO A 106 -0.05 10.21 -9.20
C PRO A 106 -0.59 9.13 -8.26
N THR A 107 -1.90 8.95 -8.23
CA THR A 107 -2.59 7.94 -7.42
C THR A 107 -3.42 7.07 -8.34
N LEU A 108 -3.24 5.76 -8.22
CA LEU A 108 -4.09 4.77 -8.89
C LEU A 108 -5.40 4.64 -8.13
N GLU A 109 -6.50 4.79 -8.83
CA GLU A 109 -7.85 4.65 -8.32
C GLU A 109 -8.55 3.46 -8.99
N ILE A 110 -9.03 2.53 -8.19
CA ILE A 110 -9.82 1.39 -8.64
C ILE A 110 -11.19 1.48 -7.98
N ASP A 111 -12.21 1.69 -8.80
CA ASP A 111 -13.60 1.78 -8.37
C ASP A 111 -14.32 0.46 -8.65
N THR A 112 -15.00 -0.05 -7.64
CA THR A 112 -15.83 -1.26 -7.72
C THR A 112 -17.32 -0.97 -7.55
N GLY A 113 -17.72 0.29 -7.57
CA GLY A 113 -19.09 0.73 -7.29
C GLY A 113 -19.42 0.76 -5.81
N ASP A 114 -19.05 -0.26 -5.05
CA ASP A 114 -19.27 -0.33 -3.60
C ASP A 114 -18.11 0.26 -2.78
N SER A 115 -16.91 0.27 -3.34
CA SER A 115 -15.70 0.74 -2.67
C SER A 115 -14.68 1.32 -3.64
N LEU A 116 -13.93 2.28 -3.14
CA LEU A 116 -12.88 2.97 -3.85
C LEU A 116 -11.54 2.61 -3.23
N HIS A 117 -10.65 2.05 -4.03
CA HIS A 117 -9.30 1.69 -3.62
C HIS A 117 -8.29 2.66 -4.21
N LEU A 118 -7.49 3.28 -3.35
CA LEU A 118 -6.47 4.25 -3.72
C LEU A 118 -5.08 3.71 -3.41
N PHE A 119 -4.20 3.77 -4.38
CA PHE A 119 -2.80 3.32 -4.25
C PHE A 119 -1.85 4.40 -4.71
N SER A 120 -0.93 4.78 -3.85
CA SER A 120 0.16 5.69 -4.19
C SER A 120 1.36 4.93 -4.79
N ARG A 121 2.30 5.68 -5.33
CA ARG A 121 3.58 5.12 -5.79
C ARG A 121 4.33 4.37 -4.68
N LEU A 122 4.23 4.86 -3.44
CA LEU A 122 4.86 4.22 -2.28
C LEU A 122 4.20 2.90 -1.90
N ASP A 123 2.89 2.77 -2.10
CA ASP A 123 2.17 1.52 -1.86
C ASP A 123 2.50 0.47 -2.91
N LEU A 124 2.65 0.88 -4.15
CA LEU A 124 2.85 -0.01 -5.30
C LEU A 124 4.31 -0.36 -5.55
N GLY A 125 5.24 0.50 -5.11
CA GLY A 125 6.65 0.39 -5.50
C GLY A 125 6.91 0.62 -6.99
N ALA A 126 5.93 1.16 -7.70
CA ALA A 126 5.96 1.42 -9.14
C ALA A 126 5.13 2.66 -9.49
N ASP A 127 5.28 3.16 -10.71
CA ASP A 127 4.46 4.28 -11.19
C ASP A 127 2.99 3.85 -11.33
N PRO A 128 2.04 4.55 -10.70
CA PRO A 128 0.62 4.24 -10.80
C PRO A 128 0.09 4.18 -12.23
N ALA A 129 0.66 4.95 -13.16
CA ALA A 129 0.27 4.91 -14.58
C ALA A 129 0.66 3.57 -15.23
N GLU A 130 1.86 3.08 -14.98
CA GLU A 130 2.33 1.78 -15.48
C GLU A 130 1.49 0.64 -14.91
N VAL A 131 1.17 0.71 -13.62
CA VAL A 131 0.31 -0.27 -12.95
C VAL A 131 -1.10 -0.26 -13.55
N ALA A 132 -1.68 0.92 -13.79
CA ALA A 132 -2.98 1.06 -14.41
C ALA A 132 -3.02 0.43 -15.81
N ASP A 133 -1.99 0.62 -16.61
CA ASP A 133 -1.89 0.04 -17.95
C ASP A 133 -1.74 -1.48 -17.90
N ALA A 134 -0.97 -2.00 -16.96
CA ALA A 134 -0.84 -3.43 -16.72
C ALA A 134 -2.19 -4.07 -16.30
N LEU A 135 -2.95 -3.41 -15.43
CA LEU A 135 -4.28 -3.85 -15.01
C LEU A 135 -5.29 -3.84 -16.16
N ARG A 136 -5.29 -2.78 -16.97
CA ARG A 136 -6.16 -2.68 -18.15
C ARG A 136 -5.84 -3.78 -19.17
N THR A 137 -4.58 -4.07 -19.39
CA THR A 137 -4.11 -5.14 -20.27
C THR A 137 -4.54 -6.50 -19.75
N ALA A 138 -4.37 -6.77 -18.47
CA ALA A 138 -4.80 -8.02 -17.82
C ALA A 138 -6.32 -8.20 -17.90
N ARG A 139 -7.09 -7.12 -17.67
CA ARG A 139 -8.55 -7.13 -17.81
C ARG A 139 -9.01 -7.44 -19.24
N ALA A 140 -8.37 -6.85 -20.23
CA ALA A 140 -8.69 -7.07 -21.64
C ALA A 140 -8.38 -8.51 -22.10
N GLY A 141 -7.33 -9.13 -21.52
CA GLY A 141 -6.97 -10.53 -21.78
C GLY A 141 -7.75 -11.56 -20.95
N SER A 142 -8.63 -11.10 -20.07
CA SER A 142 -9.43 -11.99 -19.20
C SER A 142 -10.62 -12.58 -19.95
N PRO A 143 -10.95 -13.88 -19.71
CA PRO A 143 -12.13 -14.52 -20.33
C PRO A 143 -13.47 -13.86 -20.01
N GLY A 144 -13.53 -13.01 -18.98
CA GLY A 144 -14.73 -12.27 -18.56
C GLY A 144 -14.62 -10.75 -18.77
N GLY A 145 -13.64 -10.29 -19.54
CA GLY A 145 -13.52 -8.88 -19.89
C GLY A 145 -14.70 -8.40 -20.75
N PRO A 146 -15.11 -7.12 -20.65
CA PRO A 146 -16.11 -6.56 -21.53
C PRO A 146 -15.60 -6.63 -22.97
N GLY A 147 -16.35 -7.30 -23.81
CA GLY A 147 -16.12 -7.34 -25.25
C GLY A 147 -16.35 -5.98 -25.91
#